data_22c2323a6ab4f8576f75dcd886c82b24
#
_entry.id   22c2323a6ab4f8576f75dcd886c82b24
#
_cell.length_a   1.000
_cell.length_b   1.000
_cell.length_c   1.000
_cell.angle_alpha   90.00
_cell.angle_beta   90.00
_cell.angle_gamma   90.00
#
_symmetry.space_group_name_H-M   'P 1'
#
loop_
_entity.id
_entity.type
_entity.pdbx_description
1 polymer ?
#
loop_
_entity_poly.entity_id
_entity_poly.type
_entity_poly.pdbx_seq_one_letter_code
_entity_poly.pdbx_strand_id
1 'polypeptide(L)'
;MNKPHRVLLALVLLAPKLAQADSQWVLEQSTLTYHVSHPLHQIDGVSHAARGKGVCHAGQCDFLIAVPVKSFDSGDSNRDLHMLQVTRGAQFPLVSVRTRLPETASASATIHADLEIEFAGQTAQYKQVAFQVVMQGNQIRISGIIPATLSDFKIDPPSLLAIPTKNEMPVRVEMTWRPQ
;
A
#
# COMPACT_ATOMS: atom_id res chain seq x y z
N MET A 1 -73.66 -26.25 15.58
CA MET A 1 -72.84 -26.14 14.35
C MET A 1 -71.52 -25.54 14.73
N ASN A 2 -70.50 -26.37 15.06
CA ASN A 2 -69.17 -25.94 15.47
C ASN A 2 -68.27 -25.86 14.25
N LYS A 3 -67.72 -24.65 13.97
CA LYS A 3 -66.70 -24.46 12.93
C LYS A 3 -65.30 -24.73 13.55
N PRO A 4 -64.47 -25.57 12.94
CA PRO A 4 -63.08 -25.74 13.43
C PRO A 4 -62.22 -24.58 12.96
N HIS A 5 -61.53 -23.93 13.95
CA HIS A 5 -60.49 -22.93 13.69
C HIS A 5 -59.21 -23.65 13.23
N ARG A 6 -58.82 -23.46 11.97
CA ARG A 6 -57.52 -23.90 11.45
C ARG A 6 -56.45 -22.89 11.91
N VAL A 7 -55.63 -23.30 12.88
CA VAL A 7 -54.41 -22.56 13.26
C VAL A 7 -53.36 -22.87 12.19
N LEU A 8 -53.00 -21.84 11.41
CA LEU A 8 -51.91 -21.91 10.44
C LEU A 8 -50.59 -21.66 11.22
N LEU A 9 -49.84 -22.73 11.46
CA LEU A 9 -48.51 -22.65 12.07
C LEU A 9 -47.52 -22.17 11.00
N ALA A 10 -47.12 -20.88 11.05
CA ALA A 10 -46.11 -20.32 10.16
C ALA A 10 -44.72 -20.79 10.63
N LEU A 11 -44.12 -21.74 9.91
CA LEU A 11 -42.77 -22.22 10.12
C LEU A 11 -41.78 -21.15 9.61
N VAL A 12 -41.22 -20.33 10.50
CA VAL A 12 -40.15 -19.37 10.19
C VAL A 12 -38.86 -20.15 9.99
N LEU A 13 -38.49 -20.37 8.72
CA LEU A 13 -37.17 -20.91 8.34
C LEU A 13 -36.08 -19.86 8.62
N LEU A 14 -35.40 -19.99 9.76
CA LEU A 14 -34.15 -19.27 10.03
C LEU A 14 -33.07 -19.86 9.10
N ALA A 15 -32.80 -19.18 7.99
CA ALA A 15 -31.65 -19.51 7.15
C ALA A 15 -30.36 -19.22 7.94
N PRO A 16 -29.43 -20.18 8.09
CA PRO A 16 -28.16 -19.91 8.71
C PRO A 16 -27.40 -18.86 7.85
N LYS A 17 -27.02 -17.72 8.45
CA LYS A 17 -26.03 -16.82 7.85
C LYS A 17 -24.73 -17.61 7.77
N LEU A 18 -24.32 -18.02 6.56
CA LEU A 18 -22.98 -18.52 6.31
C LEU A 18 -22.01 -17.42 6.76
N ALA A 19 -21.29 -17.69 7.84
CA ALA A 19 -20.18 -16.84 8.25
C ALA A 19 -19.14 -16.87 7.12
N GLN A 20 -18.95 -15.75 6.45
CA GLN A 20 -17.94 -15.61 5.42
C GLN A 20 -16.58 -15.67 6.13
N ALA A 21 -15.79 -16.68 5.82
CA ALA A 21 -14.47 -16.84 6.41
C ALA A 21 -13.59 -15.65 5.97
N ASP A 22 -12.85 -15.10 6.92
CA ASP A 22 -11.87 -14.03 6.64
C ASP A 22 -10.81 -14.56 5.66
N SER A 23 -10.59 -13.86 4.56
CA SER A 23 -9.49 -14.17 3.65
C SER A 23 -8.27 -13.32 4.01
N GLN A 24 -7.10 -13.91 3.91
CA GLN A 24 -5.84 -13.24 4.22
C GLN A 24 -4.94 -13.21 2.98
N TRP A 25 -4.18 -12.11 2.88
CA TRP A 25 -3.23 -11.88 1.80
C TRP A 25 -1.86 -11.60 2.40
N VAL A 26 -0.82 -12.10 1.76
CA VAL A 26 0.58 -11.80 2.14
C VAL A 26 1.33 -11.28 0.91
N LEU A 27 2.14 -10.25 1.13
CA LEU A 27 3.07 -9.72 0.14
C LEU A 27 4.23 -10.70 -0.02
N GLU A 28 4.40 -11.25 -1.21
CA GLU A 28 5.42 -12.24 -1.53
C GLU A 28 6.66 -11.62 -2.16
N GLN A 29 6.45 -10.68 -3.10
CA GLN A 29 7.52 -9.97 -3.78
C GLN A 29 7.20 -8.49 -3.89
N SER A 30 8.23 -7.67 -3.83
CA SER A 30 8.10 -6.22 -4.02
C SER A 30 9.32 -5.64 -4.72
N THR A 31 9.08 -4.66 -5.57
CA THR A 31 10.08 -3.72 -6.07
C THR A 31 9.51 -2.32 -5.93
N LEU A 32 10.17 -1.52 -5.11
CA LEU A 32 9.83 -0.12 -4.89
C LEU A 32 10.99 0.73 -5.35
N THR A 33 10.72 1.71 -6.21
CA THR A 33 11.75 2.62 -6.70
C THR A 33 11.31 4.06 -6.46
N TYR A 34 12.00 4.79 -5.58
CA TYR A 34 11.82 6.24 -5.53
C TYR A 34 12.68 6.91 -6.58
N HIS A 35 12.21 8.03 -7.10
CA HIS A 35 12.94 8.87 -8.06
C HIS A 35 13.06 10.29 -7.53
N VAL A 36 14.30 10.83 -7.50
CA VAL A 36 14.59 12.23 -7.15
C VAL A 36 15.42 12.87 -8.23
N SER A 37 14.94 13.99 -8.76
CA SER A 37 15.61 14.75 -9.81
C SER A 37 16.48 15.85 -9.24
N HIS A 38 17.73 15.94 -9.70
CA HIS A 38 18.60 17.08 -9.53
C HIS A 38 19.03 17.61 -10.91
N PRO A 39 19.26 18.93 -11.12
CA PRO A 39 19.63 19.44 -12.43
C PRO A 39 20.85 18.78 -13.07
N LEU A 40 21.78 18.26 -12.26
CA LEU A 40 23.01 17.62 -12.75
C LEU A 40 22.87 16.09 -12.90
N HIS A 41 21.92 15.44 -12.24
CA HIS A 41 21.76 13.98 -12.30
C HIS A 41 20.39 13.53 -11.78
N GLN A 42 20.02 12.32 -12.13
CA GLN A 42 18.82 11.63 -11.64
C GLN A 42 19.23 10.58 -10.61
N ILE A 43 18.43 10.40 -9.58
CA ILE A 43 18.69 9.45 -8.50
C ILE A 43 17.48 8.52 -8.38
N ASP A 44 17.73 7.23 -8.53
CA ASP A 44 16.78 6.18 -8.20
C ASP A 44 17.32 5.39 -7.00
N GLY A 45 16.44 5.07 -6.06
CA GLY A 45 16.76 4.12 -5.00
C GLY A 45 15.74 3.00 -4.99
N VAL A 46 16.22 1.76 -4.94
CA VAL A 46 15.40 0.55 -5.09
C VAL A 46 15.38 -0.25 -3.81
N SER A 47 14.19 -0.73 -3.41
CA SER A 47 14.02 -1.67 -2.31
C SER A 47 13.20 -2.88 -2.72
N HIS A 48 13.63 -4.05 -2.27
CA HIS A 48 12.92 -5.33 -2.39
C HIS A 48 12.48 -5.89 -1.02
N ALA A 49 12.57 -5.08 0.01
CA ALA A 49 12.43 -5.53 1.40
C ALA A 49 11.06 -5.24 2.03
N ALA A 50 10.07 -4.81 1.24
CA ALA A 50 8.73 -4.59 1.77
C ALA A 50 8.15 -5.88 2.35
N ARG A 51 7.37 -5.73 3.42
CA ARG A 51 6.52 -6.76 4.01
C ARG A 51 5.10 -6.25 4.04
N GLY A 52 4.13 -7.10 3.78
CA GLY A 52 2.73 -6.68 3.75
C GLY A 52 1.78 -7.80 4.11
N LYS A 53 0.66 -7.41 4.74
CA LYS A 53 -0.49 -8.27 5.01
C LYS A 53 -1.77 -7.56 4.61
N GLY A 54 -2.73 -8.34 4.14
CA GLY A 54 -4.10 -7.93 3.91
C GLY A 54 -5.05 -8.86 4.66
N VAL A 55 -6.08 -8.30 5.26
CA VAL A 55 -7.16 -9.07 5.90
C VAL A 55 -8.48 -8.58 5.34
N CYS A 56 -9.26 -9.49 4.78
CA CYS A 56 -10.58 -9.20 4.24
C CYS A 56 -11.65 -9.70 5.21
N HIS A 57 -12.56 -8.82 5.58
CA HIS A 57 -13.72 -9.09 6.40
C HIS A 57 -14.94 -8.33 5.87
N ALA A 58 -16.08 -9.01 5.78
CA ALA A 58 -17.35 -8.40 5.34
C ALA A 58 -17.24 -7.62 4.01
N GLY A 59 -16.49 -8.14 3.03
CA GLY A 59 -16.33 -7.56 1.70
C GLY A 59 -15.38 -6.38 1.60
N GLN A 60 -14.62 -6.07 2.67
CA GLN A 60 -13.58 -5.05 2.72
C GLN A 60 -12.25 -5.68 3.11
N CYS A 61 -11.17 -5.23 2.49
CA CYS A 61 -9.81 -5.68 2.78
C CYS A 61 -8.97 -4.51 3.30
N ASP A 62 -8.39 -4.66 4.48
CA ASP A 62 -7.42 -3.74 5.05
C ASP A 62 -6.01 -4.26 4.76
N PHE A 63 -5.18 -3.44 4.13
CA PHE A 63 -3.79 -3.75 3.82
C PHE A 63 -2.85 -2.87 4.64
N LEU A 64 -1.80 -3.49 5.17
CA LEU A 64 -0.68 -2.82 5.81
C LEU A 64 0.61 -3.27 5.15
N ILE A 65 1.41 -2.32 4.66
CA ILE A 65 2.72 -2.55 4.07
C ILE A 65 3.76 -1.78 4.89
N ALA A 66 4.89 -2.41 5.20
CA ALA A 66 6.03 -1.79 5.87
C ALA A 66 7.31 -2.00 5.06
N VAL A 67 8.08 -0.92 4.88
CA VAL A 67 9.34 -0.92 4.11
C VAL A 67 10.44 -0.32 4.98
N PRO A 68 11.53 -1.05 5.25
CA PRO A 68 12.66 -0.45 5.97
C PRO A 68 13.31 0.67 5.14
N VAL A 69 13.42 1.87 5.70
CA VAL A 69 14.06 3.02 5.00
C VAL A 69 15.47 2.68 4.54
N LYS A 70 16.23 1.99 5.38
CA LYS A 70 17.61 1.55 5.09
C LYS A 70 17.74 0.51 3.96
N SER A 71 16.64 -0.04 3.48
CA SER A 71 16.66 -1.05 2.41
C SER A 71 16.65 -0.47 1.01
N PHE A 72 16.48 0.83 0.88
CA PHE A 72 16.62 1.50 -0.41
C PHE A 72 18.10 1.66 -0.75
N ASP A 73 18.48 1.14 -1.90
CA ASP A 73 19.83 1.17 -2.46
C ASP A 73 19.82 2.04 -3.72
N SER A 74 20.62 3.08 -3.74
CA SER A 74 20.79 3.98 -4.88
C SER A 74 22.06 3.68 -5.69
N GLY A 75 22.83 2.64 -5.30
CA GLY A 75 24.12 2.32 -5.87
C GLY A 75 25.27 3.17 -5.35
N ASP A 76 25.07 4.01 -4.33
CA ASP A 76 26.07 4.84 -3.70
C ASP A 76 25.82 4.91 -2.18
N SER A 77 26.71 4.30 -1.39
CA SER A 77 26.57 4.19 0.06
C SER A 77 26.58 5.54 0.79
N ASN A 78 27.27 6.55 0.29
CA ASN A 78 27.28 7.89 0.90
C ASN A 78 25.93 8.58 0.67
N ARG A 79 25.36 8.42 -0.51
CA ARG A 79 24.02 8.93 -0.85
C ARG A 79 22.95 8.23 -0.01
N ASP A 80 23.04 6.92 0.20
CA ASP A 80 22.13 6.16 1.03
C ASP A 80 22.23 6.57 2.51
N LEU A 81 23.42 6.80 3.03
CA LEU A 81 23.63 7.38 4.36
C LEU A 81 23.01 8.79 4.47
N HIS A 82 23.20 9.63 3.48
CA HIS A 82 22.60 10.96 3.46
C HIS A 82 21.06 10.89 3.40
N MET A 83 20.52 9.98 2.62
CA MET A 83 19.08 9.71 2.60
C MET A 83 18.56 9.32 4.00
N LEU A 84 19.25 8.42 4.71
CA LEU A 84 18.90 8.06 6.09
C LEU A 84 18.95 9.24 7.06
N GLN A 85 19.89 10.18 6.88
CA GLN A 85 19.99 11.39 7.70
C GLN A 85 18.80 12.34 7.46
N VAL A 86 18.53 12.70 6.20
CA VAL A 86 17.47 13.67 5.87
C VAL A 86 16.06 13.12 6.16
N THR A 87 15.89 11.81 6.06
CA THR A 87 14.63 11.12 6.39
C THR A 87 14.50 10.77 7.88
N ARG A 88 15.52 11.07 8.68
CA ARG A 88 15.56 10.66 10.10
C ARG A 88 15.38 9.14 10.28
N GLY A 89 15.98 8.35 9.37
CA GLY A 89 15.78 6.89 9.30
C GLY A 89 16.20 6.12 10.55
N ALA A 90 17.09 6.66 11.37
CA ALA A 90 17.43 6.07 12.68
C ALA A 90 16.29 6.20 13.70
N GLN A 91 15.50 7.27 13.64
CA GLN A 91 14.36 7.52 14.53
C GLN A 91 13.07 6.94 13.95
N PHE A 92 12.88 7.01 12.64
CA PHE A 92 11.72 6.52 11.90
C PHE A 92 12.17 5.49 10.85
N PRO A 93 12.46 4.25 11.27
CA PRO A 93 13.14 3.27 10.41
C PRO A 93 12.26 2.63 9.34
N LEU A 94 10.95 2.87 9.38
CA LEU A 94 9.98 2.27 8.47
C LEU A 94 9.17 3.34 7.72
N VAL A 95 8.89 3.06 6.46
CA VAL A 95 7.74 3.61 5.74
C VAL A 95 6.58 2.67 5.96
N SER A 96 5.44 3.16 6.44
CA SER A 96 4.22 2.37 6.59
C SER A 96 3.15 2.88 5.63
N VAL A 97 2.49 1.97 4.93
CA VAL A 97 1.38 2.30 4.03
C VAL A 97 0.14 1.51 4.45
N ARG A 98 -0.97 2.22 4.65
CA ARG A 98 -2.28 1.64 4.92
C ARG A 98 -3.24 1.98 3.79
N THR A 99 -4.04 1.00 3.41
CA THR A 99 -5.14 1.21 2.46
C THR A 99 -6.27 0.25 2.75
N ARG A 100 -7.49 0.68 2.43
CA ARG A 100 -8.70 -0.15 2.49
C ARG A 100 -9.32 -0.21 1.10
N LEU A 101 -9.64 -1.42 0.65
CA LEU A 101 -10.20 -1.69 -0.67
C LEU A 101 -11.38 -2.64 -0.54
N PRO A 102 -12.40 -2.55 -1.41
CA PRO A 102 -13.40 -3.62 -1.50
C PRO A 102 -12.73 -4.93 -1.95
N GLU A 103 -13.19 -6.05 -1.44
CA GLU A 103 -12.64 -7.38 -1.79
C GLU A 103 -12.74 -7.65 -3.31
N THR A 104 -13.75 -7.08 -3.96
CA THR A 104 -13.93 -7.14 -5.42
C THR A 104 -12.87 -6.40 -6.22
N ALA A 105 -12.03 -5.57 -5.57
CA ALA A 105 -10.95 -4.84 -6.24
C ALA A 105 -9.94 -5.79 -6.91
N SER A 106 -9.75 -6.98 -6.36
CA SER A 106 -8.87 -8.01 -6.92
C SER A 106 -9.28 -8.49 -8.32
N ALA A 107 -10.53 -8.36 -8.70
CA ALA A 107 -11.06 -8.75 -10.01
C ALA A 107 -11.02 -7.60 -11.05
N SER A 108 -10.60 -6.40 -10.67
CA SER A 108 -10.55 -5.22 -11.53
C SER A 108 -9.19 -5.11 -12.21
N ALA A 109 -9.13 -4.71 -13.49
CA ALA A 109 -7.85 -4.46 -14.19
C ALA A 109 -7.13 -3.20 -13.68
N THR A 110 -7.88 -2.24 -13.14
CA THR A 110 -7.36 -1.01 -12.53
C THR A 110 -8.14 -0.74 -11.25
N ILE A 111 -7.42 -0.40 -10.19
CA ILE A 111 -8.01 0.06 -8.93
C ILE A 111 -7.55 1.48 -8.63
N HIS A 112 -8.39 2.21 -7.89
CA HIS A 112 -8.06 3.52 -7.33
C HIS A 112 -8.06 3.39 -5.81
N ALA A 113 -6.89 3.57 -5.21
CA ALA A 113 -6.69 3.38 -3.78
C ALA A 113 -6.45 4.71 -3.07
N ASP A 114 -7.10 4.87 -1.92
CA ASP A 114 -6.72 5.91 -0.97
C ASP A 114 -5.62 5.35 -0.07
N LEU A 115 -4.48 6.04 -0.02
CA LEU A 115 -3.32 5.61 0.74
C LEU A 115 -3.09 6.55 1.92
N GLU A 116 -2.85 5.98 3.10
CA GLU A 116 -2.24 6.67 4.22
C GLU A 116 -0.79 6.22 4.33
N ILE A 117 0.14 7.16 4.21
CA ILE A 117 1.58 6.88 4.24
C ILE A 117 2.21 7.61 5.42
N GLU A 118 2.84 6.83 6.30
CA GLU A 118 3.67 7.34 7.38
C GLU A 118 5.15 7.20 6.98
N PHE A 119 5.87 8.32 6.93
CA PHE A 119 7.29 8.37 6.60
C PHE A 119 7.96 9.54 7.31
N ALA A 120 9.19 9.35 7.76
CA ALA A 120 9.99 10.37 8.45
C ALA A 120 9.25 11.03 9.64
N GLY A 121 8.32 10.28 10.32
CA GLY A 121 7.50 10.76 11.42
C GLY A 121 6.37 11.71 11.02
N GLN A 122 6.01 11.74 9.74
CA GLN A 122 4.87 12.49 9.20
C GLN A 122 3.91 11.53 8.49
N THR A 123 2.63 11.88 8.50
CA THR A 123 1.58 11.13 7.81
C THR A 123 1.02 11.97 6.66
N ALA A 124 0.99 11.40 5.47
CA ALA A 124 0.40 12.00 4.27
C ALA A 124 -0.73 11.12 3.73
N GLN A 125 -1.72 11.75 3.10
CA GLN A 125 -2.87 11.09 2.46
C GLN A 125 -2.82 11.30 0.95
N TYR A 126 -2.87 10.19 0.20
CA TYR A 126 -2.96 10.24 -1.26
C TYR A 126 -4.28 9.64 -1.68
N LYS A 127 -5.09 10.41 -2.41
CA LYS A 127 -6.43 10.00 -2.82
C LYS A 127 -6.42 9.48 -4.25
N GLN A 128 -7.19 8.40 -4.47
CA GLN A 128 -7.47 7.86 -5.80
C GLN A 128 -6.20 7.55 -6.62
N VAL A 129 -5.16 7.02 -5.96
CA VAL A 129 -3.94 6.57 -6.66
C VAL A 129 -4.28 5.36 -7.52
N ALA A 130 -4.00 5.45 -8.81
CA ALA A 130 -4.31 4.39 -9.78
C ALA A 130 -3.24 3.29 -9.77
N PHE A 131 -3.68 2.04 -9.66
CA PHE A 131 -2.82 0.86 -9.79
C PHE A 131 -3.41 -0.11 -10.82
N GLN A 132 -2.53 -0.67 -11.65
CA GLN A 132 -2.85 -1.79 -12.53
C GLN A 132 -2.85 -3.08 -11.71
N VAL A 133 -3.79 -3.96 -11.99
CA VAL A 133 -3.95 -5.25 -11.31
C VAL A 133 -3.95 -6.35 -12.38
N VAL A 134 -3.10 -7.34 -12.20
CA VAL A 134 -3.00 -8.49 -13.10
C VAL A 134 -3.05 -9.78 -12.27
N MET A 135 -4.05 -10.61 -12.56
CA MET A 135 -4.13 -11.96 -11.98
C MET A 135 -3.12 -12.89 -12.65
N GLN A 136 -2.35 -13.61 -11.84
CA GLN A 136 -1.36 -14.61 -12.28
C GLN A 136 -1.58 -15.91 -11.48
N GLY A 137 -2.48 -16.76 -11.98
CA GLY A 137 -2.93 -17.94 -11.21
C GLY A 137 -3.69 -17.52 -9.95
N ASN A 138 -3.19 -17.91 -8.78
CA ASN A 138 -3.74 -17.49 -7.49
C ASN A 138 -3.06 -16.23 -6.90
N GLN A 139 -2.11 -15.64 -7.62
CA GLN A 139 -1.42 -14.42 -7.21
C GLN A 139 -2.01 -13.20 -7.90
N ILE A 140 -1.82 -12.04 -7.28
CA ILE A 140 -2.19 -10.74 -7.84
C ILE A 140 -0.92 -9.88 -7.92
N ARG A 141 -0.60 -9.44 -9.13
CA ARG A 141 0.43 -8.43 -9.35
C ARG A 141 -0.21 -7.05 -9.42
N ILE A 142 0.33 -6.12 -8.63
CA ILE A 142 -0.11 -4.72 -8.58
C ILE A 142 1.07 -3.84 -8.99
N SER A 143 0.82 -2.86 -9.88
CA SER A 143 1.83 -1.90 -10.29
C SER A 143 1.24 -0.50 -10.45
N GLY A 144 2.02 0.53 -10.10
CA GLY A 144 1.59 1.93 -10.20
C GLY A 144 2.65 2.91 -9.75
N ILE A 145 2.28 4.18 -9.69
CA ILE A 145 3.16 5.26 -9.23
C ILE A 145 2.42 6.06 -8.16
N ILE A 146 3.04 6.19 -6.99
CA ILE A 146 2.57 7.09 -5.92
C ILE A 146 3.22 8.45 -6.16
N PRO A 147 2.44 9.54 -6.34
CA PRO A 147 2.97 10.88 -6.64
C PRO A 147 3.41 11.61 -5.37
N ALA A 148 4.34 11.01 -4.61
CA ALA A 148 4.83 11.58 -3.36
C ALA A 148 5.73 12.78 -3.60
N THR A 149 5.76 13.69 -2.61
CA THR A 149 6.70 14.82 -2.56
C THR A 149 7.46 14.80 -1.23
N LEU A 150 8.66 15.40 -1.21
CA LEU A 150 9.47 15.51 0.01
C LEU A 150 8.75 16.37 1.06
N SER A 151 8.08 17.44 0.62
CA SER A 151 7.35 18.36 1.50
C SER A 151 6.15 17.72 2.20
N ASP A 152 5.53 16.67 1.65
CA ASP A 152 4.46 15.92 2.30
C ASP A 152 4.92 15.32 3.64
N PHE A 153 6.23 15.04 3.74
CA PHE A 153 6.86 14.45 4.91
C PHE A 153 7.77 15.43 5.67
N LYS A 154 7.66 16.74 5.37
CA LYS A 154 8.48 17.81 5.95
C LYS A 154 9.98 17.53 5.81
N ILE A 155 10.37 16.99 4.67
CA ILE A 155 11.76 16.78 4.29
C ILE A 155 12.16 17.94 3.38
N ASP A 156 13.15 18.71 3.79
CA ASP A 156 13.73 19.75 2.94
C ASP A 156 14.49 19.10 1.78
N PRO A 157 14.27 19.54 0.51
CA PRO A 157 14.99 19.00 -0.62
C PRO A 157 16.51 19.10 -0.41
N PRO A 158 17.24 17.97 -0.41
CA PRO A 158 18.69 18.00 -0.23
C PRO A 158 19.36 18.76 -1.37
N SER A 159 20.47 19.44 -1.06
CA SER A 159 21.20 20.27 -2.03
C SER A 159 22.55 19.66 -2.34
N LEU A 160 22.94 19.73 -3.61
CA LEU A 160 24.30 19.47 -4.07
C LEU A 160 24.85 20.74 -4.73
N LEU A 161 26.03 21.22 -4.32
CA LEU A 161 26.64 22.48 -4.79
C LEU A 161 25.69 23.68 -4.64
N ALA A 162 24.96 23.76 -3.53
CA ALA A 162 23.92 24.76 -3.26
C ALA A 162 22.70 24.75 -4.22
N ILE A 163 22.56 23.75 -5.06
CA ILE A 163 21.41 23.55 -5.93
C ILE A 163 20.52 22.46 -5.30
N PRO A 164 19.26 22.76 -4.95
CA PRO A 164 18.37 21.76 -4.36
C PRO A 164 17.88 20.74 -5.40
N THR A 165 17.56 19.54 -4.96
CA THR A 165 16.78 18.58 -5.72
C THR A 165 15.36 19.11 -5.93
N LYS A 166 14.63 18.54 -6.90
CA LYS A 166 13.18 18.80 -7.01
C LYS A 166 12.46 18.25 -5.80
N ASN A 167 11.29 18.84 -5.51
CA ASN A 167 10.42 18.40 -4.42
C ASN A 167 9.69 17.10 -4.71
N GLU A 168 9.43 16.80 -5.99
CA GLU A 168 8.74 15.60 -6.43
C GLU A 168 9.62 14.38 -6.17
N MET A 169 9.03 13.36 -5.55
CA MET A 169 9.63 12.06 -5.25
C MET A 169 8.64 10.96 -5.61
N PRO A 170 8.29 10.77 -6.89
CA PRO A 170 7.39 9.69 -7.28
C PRO A 170 8.00 8.33 -6.90
N VAL A 171 7.14 7.43 -6.40
CA VAL A 171 7.53 6.07 -6.04
C VAL A 171 6.83 5.10 -6.96
N ARG A 172 7.60 4.40 -7.81
CA ARG A 172 7.11 3.27 -8.60
C ARG A 172 6.98 2.07 -7.69
N VAL A 173 5.84 1.40 -7.80
CA VAL A 173 5.46 0.24 -6.99
C VAL A 173 5.19 -0.93 -7.91
N GLU A 174 5.82 -2.08 -7.63
CA GLU A 174 5.48 -3.38 -8.18
C GLU A 174 5.43 -4.38 -7.03
N MET A 175 4.29 -5.05 -6.86
CA MET A 175 4.05 -5.97 -5.74
C MET A 175 3.31 -7.21 -6.23
N THR A 176 3.69 -8.37 -5.72
CA THR A 176 2.96 -9.63 -5.94
C THR A 176 2.42 -10.12 -4.60
N TRP A 177 1.11 -10.32 -4.56
CA TRP A 177 0.37 -10.79 -3.41
C TRP A 177 -0.18 -12.18 -3.65
N ARG A 178 -0.20 -13.02 -2.61
CA ARG A 178 -0.86 -14.32 -2.64
C ARG A 178 -1.85 -14.47 -1.47
N PRO A 179 -2.91 -15.24 -1.63
CA PRO A 179 -3.78 -15.63 -0.52
C PRO A 179 -3.03 -16.59 0.43
N GLN A 180 -3.39 -16.54 1.70
CA GLN A 180 -2.95 -17.46 2.75
C GLN A 180 -3.99 -18.56 2.99
#